data_da4abec88d90e13b1b16cb9418fd2097
#
_entry.id   da4abec88d90e13b1b16cb9418fd2097
#
_cell.length_a   1.000
_cell.length_b   1.000
_cell.length_c   1.000
_cell.angle_alpha   90.00
_cell.angle_beta   90.00
_cell.angle_gamma   90.00
#
_symmetry.space_group_name_H-M   'P 1'
#
loop_
_entity.id
_entity.type
_entity.pdbx_description
1 polymer ?
#
loop_
_entity_poly.entity_id
_entity_poly.type
_entity_poly.pdbx_seq_one_letter_code
_entity_poly.pdbx_strand_id
1 'polypeptide(L)'
;MRAPTPIFSGRLLLPALLLYAGSVEAACQRNGTRDGTLDLALTMPNIDRPDTRFSGSASTAAEAFNCTLGTETLSIQMPAAGLTYVRDIVYEARTYPAYQTSPRSPLLIFNHTIGELTGGNYERTPLRAGEVTRSQFVPTTQGLFDSAINVYAFFRGGAMESIPATSLGTLEVWSQSDAGNRVRHTVSVQLTVPVLTCTLSAASHTLDDVSANALASAGDTARESAFGVSMNCPSANVDVDLSMADANAAGGTNGVLALAAGSTAGGVQIQLLQAGAPVQFGSTWSHGFSLKGVQAIPFTARYLRMPSALVPGTVKGEAVLTATYR
;
A
#
# COMPACT_ATOMS: atom_id res chain seq x y z
N MET A 1 -6.21 -39.45 -102.24
CA MET A 1 -5.60 -38.47 -101.34
C MET A 1 -6.66 -38.06 -100.34
N ARG A 2 -6.54 -38.55 -99.12
CA ARG A 2 -7.52 -38.26 -98.04
C ARG A 2 -6.87 -37.32 -97.04
N ALA A 3 -7.49 -36.19 -96.74
CA ALA A 3 -7.12 -35.26 -95.69
C ALA A 3 -7.60 -35.72 -94.31
N PRO A 4 -6.83 -35.48 -93.24
CA PRO A 4 -7.24 -35.88 -91.90
C PRO A 4 -8.05 -34.74 -91.22
N THR A 5 -9.10 -35.11 -90.51
CA THR A 5 -9.95 -34.28 -89.66
C THR A 5 -9.25 -33.91 -88.33
N PRO A 6 -9.39 -32.69 -87.83
CA PRO A 6 -8.84 -32.34 -86.49
C PRO A 6 -9.84 -32.70 -85.36
N ILE A 7 -9.31 -33.34 -84.31
CA ILE A 7 -9.96 -33.69 -83.08
C ILE A 7 -9.95 -32.42 -82.16
N PHE A 8 -11.11 -31.84 -81.86
CA PHE A 8 -11.28 -30.82 -80.83
C PHE A 8 -11.35 -31.48 -79.43
N SER A 9 -10.34 -31.32 -78.63
CA SER A 9 -10.38 -31.68 -77.20
C SER A 9 -10.88 -30.46 -76.40
N GLY A 10 -12.15 -30.52 -76.04
CA GLY A 10 -12.77 -29.56 -75.13
C GLY A 10 -12.24 -29.73 -73.71
N ARG A 11 -11.47 -28.77 -73.20
CA ARG A 11 -11.12 -28.63 -71.77
C ARG A 11 -12.30 -28.02 -71.07
N LEU A 12 -13.00 -28.78 -70.23
CA LEU A 12 -13.93 -28.27 -69.22
C LEU A 12 -13.10 -27.50 -68.18
N LEU A 13 -13.24 -26.20 -68.16
CA LEU A 13 -12.83 -25.34 -67.06
C LEU A 13 -13.93 -25.39 -65.98
N LEU A 14 -13.71 -26.13 -64.88
CA LEU A 14 -14.52 -25.99 -63.67
C LEU A 14 -14.12 -24.66 -62.99
N PRO A 15 -15.10 -23.77 -62.70
CA PRO A 15 -14.83 -22.63 -61.85
C PRO A 15 -14.61 -23.12 -60.39
N ALA A 16 -13.38 -22.92 -59.87
CA ALA A 16 -13.10 -23.10 -58.45
C ALA A 16 -13.89 -22.01 -57.68
N LEU A 17 -15.01 -22.39 -57.06
CA LEU A 17 -15.67 -21.56 -56.05
C LEU A 17 -14.72 -21.44 -54.84
N LEU A 18 -13.97 -20.38 -54.73
CA LEU A 18 -13.30 -19.97 -53.51
C LEU A 18 -14.38 -19.56 -52.50
N LEU A 19 -14.71 -20.49 -51.60
CA LEU A 19 -15.45 -20.20 -50.39
C LEU A 19 -14.54 -19.31 -49.51
N TYR A 20 -14.71 -18.02 -49.60
CA TYR A 20 -14.24 -17.09 -48.58
C TYR A 20 -15.01 -17.41 -47.30
N ALA A 21 -14.44 -18.17 -46.41
CA ALA A 21 -14.86 -18.21 -45.02
C ALA A 21 -14.53 -16.85 -44.41
N GLY A 22 -15.39 -15.86 -44.64
CA GLY A 22 -15.33 -14.61 -43.91
C GLY A 22 -15.48 -14.90 -42.42
N SER A 23 -14.52 -14.57 -41.62
CA SER A 23 -14.71 -14.51 -40.17
C SER A 23 -15.88 -13.58 -39.91
N VAL A 24 -16.96 -14.10 -39.36
CA VAL A 24 -18.07 -13.28 -38.89
C VAL A 24 -17.49 -12.48 -37.70
N GLU A 25 -17.24 -11.23 -37.90
CA GLU A 25 -16.91 -10.32 -36.79
C GLU A 25 -18.20 -10.06 -36.01
N ALA A 26 -18.14 -10.23 -34.68
CA ALA A 26 -19.23 -9.83 -33.82
C ALA A 26 -19.38 -8.31 -33.87
N ALA A 27 -20.59 -7.84 -33.77
CA ALA A 27 -20.86 -6.42 -33.52
C ALA A 27 -21.46 -6.28 -32.12
N CYS A 28 -20.79 -5.54 -31.25
CA CYS A 28 -21.32 -5.13 -29.95
C CYS A 28 -21.66 -3.64 -30.01
N GLN A 29 -22.92 -3.30 -29.98
CA GLN A 29 -23.38 -1.91 -29.95
C GLN A 29 -23.72 -1.50 -28.53
N ARG A 30 -23.42 -0.25 -28.17
CA ARG A 30 -23.86 0.29 -26.90
C ARG A 30 -25.36 0.26 -26.79
N ASN A 31 -25.88 -0.28 -25.68
CA ASN A 31 -27.31 -0.35 -25.40
C ASN A 31 -27.74 0.84 -24.53
N GLY A 32 -28.40 1.83 -25.11
CA GLY A 32 -28.93 2.99 -24.42
C GLY A 32 -27.84 3.91 -23.83
N THR A 33 -28.11 4.48 -22.65
CA THR A 33 -27.23 5.47 -21.97
C THR A 33 -26.74 4.97 -20.60
N ARG A 34 -26.76 3.68 -20.36
CA ARG A 34 -26.40 3.09 -19.06
C ARG A 34 -24.89 3.23 -18.82
N ASP A 35 -24.54 3.85 -17.70
CA ASP A 35 -23.19 4.02 -17.20
C ASP A 35 -23.10 3.43 -15.79
N GLY A 36 -21.89 3.16 -15.32
CA GLY A 36 -21.63 2.63 -13.99
C GLY A 36 -21.04 3.67 -13.06
N THR A 37 -21.29 3.51 -11.76
CA THR A 37 -20.67 4.34 -10.71
C THR A 37 -20.19 3.45 -9.57
N LEU A 38 -19.02 3.75 -9.00
CA LEU A 38 -18.48 3.09 -7.84
C LEU A 38 -17.93 4.13 -6.88
N ASP A 39 -18.45 4.12 -5.67
CA ASP A 39 -17.88 4.81 -4.51
C ASP A 39 -17.42 3.75 -3.51
N LEU A 40 -16.15 3.36 -3.59
CA LEU A 40 -15.57 2.34 -2.72
C LEU A 40 -15.10 2.98 -1.42
N ALA A 41 -15.87 2.80 -0.33
CA ALA A 41 -15.51 3.28 1.01
C ALA A 41 -15.33 2.08 1.96
N LEU A 42 -14.11 1.84 2.44
CA LEU A 42 -13.77 0.70 3.28
C LEU A 42 -12.84 1.10 4.42
N THR A 43 -12.90 0.37 5.54
CA THR A 43 -11.91 0.42 6.62
C THR A 43 -11.06 -0.84 6.57
N MET A 44 -9.76 -0.68 6.34
CA MET A 44 -8.78 -1.76 6.29
C MET A 44 -7.99 -1.81 7.60
N PRO A 45 -7.78 -2.99 8.22
CA PRO A 45 -6.85 -3.12 9.33
C PRO A 45 -5.41 -2.88 8.84
N ASN A 46 -4.57 -2.32 9.70
CA ASN A 46 -3.13 -2.19 9.41
C ASN A 46 -2.43 -3.54 9.69
N ILE A 47 -2.34 -4.40 8.67
CA ILE A 47 -1.79 -5.75 8.77
C ILE A 47 -0.66 -5.92 7.76
N ASP A 48 0.48 -6.46 8.22
CA ASP A 48 1.60 -6.80 7.35
C ASP A 48 1.37 -8.15 6.64
N ARG A 49 0.61 -8.09 5.56
CA ARG A 49 0.37 -9.23 4.65
C ARG A 49 0.46 -8.74 3.21
N PRO A 50 1.67 -8.47 2.71
CA PRO A 50 1.83 -7.93 1.36
C PRO A 50 1.14 -8.80 0.32
N ASP A 51 0.58 -8.14 -0.69
CA ASP A 51 -0.08 -8.75 -1.86
C ASP A 51 -1.30 -9.64 -1.53
N THR A 52 -1.84 -9.52 -0.33
CA THR A 52 -3.08 -10.20 0.05
C THR A 52 -4.27 -9.27 -0.25
N ARG A 53 -5.28 -9.80 -0.93
CA ARG A 53 -6.53 -9.05 -1.16
C ARG A 53 -7.25 -8.80 0.16
N PHE A 54 -7.65 -7.55 0.37
CA PHE A 54 -8.54 -7.18 1.46
C PHE A 54 -10.01 -7.24 1.02
N SER A 55 -10.35 -6.47 0.00
CA SER A 55 -11.72 -6.36 -0.49
C SER A 55 -11.73 -5.80 -1.91
N GLY A 56 -12.91 -5.69 -2.49
CA GLY A 56 -13.12 -5.04 -3.78
C GLY A 56 -14.59 -4.81 -4.03
N SER A 57 -14.87 -4.00 -5.02
CA SER A 57 -16.20 -3.71 -5.50
C SER A 57 -16.18 -3.42 -7.00
N ALA A 58 -17.33 -3.31 -7.60
CA ALA A 58 -17.49 -3.08 -9.02
C ALA A 58 -18.42 -1.90 -9.33
N SER A 59 -18.05 -1.14 -10.37
CA SER A 59 -18.96 -0.25 -11.10
C SER A 59 -19.56 -1.04 -12.24
N THR A 60 -20.85 -1.35 -12.16
CA THR A 60 -21.53 -2.15 -13.18
C THR A 60 -22.47 -1.27 -13.99
N ALA A 61 -22.33 -1.30 -15.31
CA ALA A 61 -23.32 -0.84 -16.28
C ALA A 61 -24.07 -2.07 -16.82
N ALA A 62 -25.24 -2.33 -16.25
CA ALA A 62 -26.05 -3.48 -16.62
C ALA A 62 -26.57 -3.36 -18.05
N GLU A 63 -26.58 -4.48 -18.81
CA GLU A 63 -27.02 -4.50 -20.21
C GLU A 63 -26.36 -3.42 -21.08
N ALA A 64 -25.08 -3.15 -20.85
CA ALA A 64 -24.35 -2.04 -21.48
C ALA A 64 -24.16 -2.21 -22.99
N PHE A 65 -24.05 -3.46 -23.45
CA PHE A 65 -23.85 -3.82 -24.84
C PHE A 65 -24.90 -4.80 -25.32
N ASN A 66 -25.30 -4.68 -26.60
CA ASN A 66 -26.06 -5.68 -27.32
C ASN A 66 -25.14 -6.29 -28.39
N CYS A 67 -24.81 -7.57 -28.25
CA CYS A 67 -23.79 -8.21 -29.06
C CYS A 67 -24.39 -9.32 -29.93
N THR A 68 -23.84 -9.49 -31.15
CA THR A 68 -24.07 -10.65 -32.04
C THR A 68 -22.96 -11.69 -31.82
N LEU A 69 -23.14 -12.91 -32.34
CA LEU A 69 -22.12 -13.96 -32.30
C LEU A 69 -20.87 -13.57 -33.11
N GLY A 70 -19.72 -14.01 -32.67
CA GLY A 70 -18.41 -13.78 -33.29
C GLY A 70 -17.38 -13.24 -32.32
N THR A 71 -16.23 -12.78 -32.82
CA THR A 71 -15.19 -12.19 -32.00
C THR A 71 -15.29 -10.67 -32.05
N GLU A 72 -15.41 -10.03 -30.89
CA GLU A 72 -15.39 -8.57 -30.75
C GLU A 72 -14.13 -8.12 -30.02
N THR A 73 -13.62 -6.95 -30.39
CA THR A 73 -12.54 -6.28 -29.66
C THR A 73 -13.09 -5.11 -28.85
N LEU A 74 -13.01 -5.22 -27.54
CA LEU A 74 -13.31 -4.12 -26.63
C LEU A 74 -12.06 -3.32 -26.33
N SER A 75 -12.21 -2.02 -26.29
CA SER A 75 -11.18 -1.08 -25.86
C SER A 75 -11.60 -0.43 -24.55
N ILE A 76 -10.69 -0.41 -23.57
CA ILE A 76 -10.93 0.14 -22.24
C ILE A 76 -9.88 1.20 -21.97
N GLN A 77 -10.29 2.44 -21.79
CA GLN A 77 -9.42 3.54 -21.42
C GLN A 77 -9.51 3.79 -19.93
N MET A 78 -8.39 3.64 -19.25
CA MET A 78 -8.26 3.96 -17.83
C MET A 78 -7.43 5.24 -17.67
N PRO A 79 -7.93 6.30 -16.99
CA PRO A 79 -7.14 7.48 -16.71
C PRO A 79 -6.00 7.17 -15.72
N ALA A 80 -4.93 7.97 -15.74
CA ALA A 80 -3.84 7.86 -14.75
C ALA A 80 -4.29 8.30 -13.36
N ALA A 81 -5.12 9.35 -13.26
CA ALA A 81 -5.85 9.79 -12.06
C ALA A 81 -5.04 9.81 -10.74
N GLY A 82 -3.78 10.26 -10.77
CA GLY A 82 -2.92 10.29 -9.59
C GLY A 82 -2.43 8.90 -9.11
N LEU A 83 -2.64 7.86 -9.91
CA LEU A 83 -2.17 6.51 -9.64
C LEU A 83 -0.70 6.36 -10.04
N THR A 84 0.12 5.84 -9.12
CA THR A 84 1.53 5.50 -9.38
C THR A 84 1.69 3.98 -9.35
N TYR A 85 2.26 3.40 -10.42
CA TYR A 85 2.59 1.97 -10.46
C TYR A 85 3.62 1.61 -9.40
N VAL A 86 3.43 0.48 -8.73
CA VAL A 86 4.34 -0.02 -7.70
C VAL A 86 4.97 -1.34 -8.12
N ARG A 87 4.17 -2.34 -8.42
CA ARG A 87 4.58 -3.70 -8.82
C ARG A 87 3.42 -4.46 -9.44
N ASP A 88 3.72 -5.60 -10.00
CA ASP A 88 2.68 -6.54 -10.43
C ASP A 88 2.25 -7.45 -9.26
N ILE A 89 0.95 -7.75 -9.18
CA ILE A 89 0.35 -8.70 -8.23
C ILE A 89 -0.33 -9.82 -9.02
N VAL A 90 -0.06 -11.06 -8.61
CA VAL A 90 -0.77 -12.22 -9.16
C VAL A 90 -2.03 -12.47 -8.33
N TYR A 91 -3.18 -12.39 -8.97
CA TYR A 91 -4.48 -12.62 -8.35
C TYR A 91 -5.37 -13.44 -9.29
N GLU A 92 -5.98 -14.52 -8.79
CA GLU A 92 -6.83 -15.44 -9.58
C GLU A 92 -6.15 -15.86 -10.90
N ALA A 93 -4.89 -16.31 -10.82
CA ALA A 93 -4.05 -16.77 -11.92
C ALA A 93 -3.81 -15.74 -13.04
N ARG A 94 -4.03 -14.44 -12.79
CA ARG A 94 -3.73 -13.34 -13.70
C ARG A 94 -2.79 -12.34 -13.04
N THR A 95 -1.98 -11.68 -13.85
CA THR A 95 -1.05 -10.63 -13.39
C THR A 95 -1.70 -9.26 -13.57
N TYR A 96 -1.72 -8.48 -12.50
CA TYR A 96 -2.31 -7.14 -12.46
C TYR A 96 -1.26 -6.11 -12.07
N PRO A 97 -1.14 -4.98 -12.77
CA PRO A 97 -0.37 -3.85 -12.27
C PRO A 97 -1.09 -3.28 -11.04
N ALA A 98 -0.34 -3.13 -9.95
CA ALA A 98 -0.83 -2.57 -8.71
C ALA A 98 -0.35 -1.13 -8.54
N TYR A 99 -1.24 -0.27 -8.10
CA TYR A 99 -1.06 1.16 -8.00
C TYR A 99 -1.23 1.66 -6.57
N GLN A 100 -0.55 2.75 -6.27
CA GLN A 100 -0.70 3.55 -5.05
C GLN A 100 -1.20 4.94 -5.39
N THR A 101 -1.90 5.58 -4.44
CA THR A 101 -2.28 7.00 -4.49
C THR A 101 -1.30 7.89 -3.71
N SER A 102 -0.59 7.31 -2.73
CA SER A 102 0.51 7.91 -1.98
C SER A 102 1.56 6.84 -1.64
N PRO A 103 2.79 7.21 -1.24
CA PRO A 103 3.90 6.26 -1.03
C PRO A 103 3.59 5.12 -0.04
N ARG A 104 2.62 5.28 0.86
CA ARG A 104 2.24 4.27 1.87
C ARG A 104 0.76 3.87 1.80
N SER A 105 0.03 4.29 0.78
CA SER A 105 -1.35 3.86 0.62
C SER A 105 -1.47 2.35 0.38
N PRO A 106 -2.61 1.71 0.70
CA PRO A 106 -2.96 0.41 0.17
C PRO A 106 -2.79 0.35 -1.34
N LEU A 107 -2.61 -0.86 -1.89
CA LEU A 107 -2.48 -1.04 -3.33
C LEU A 107 -3.85 -1.30 -3.96
N LEU A 108 -4.05 -0.76 -5.15
CA LEU A 108 -5.25 -0.93 -5.95
C LEU A 108 -4.90 -1.66 -7.24
N ILE A 109 -5.70 -2.67 -7.61
CA ILE A 109 -5.67 -3.28 -8.93
C ILE A 109 -7.02 -3.12 -9.60
N PHE A 110 -7.02 -3.11 -10.92
CA PHE A 110 -8.20 -2.84 -11.75
C PHE A 110 -8.36 -3.89 -12.82
N ASN A 111 -9.61 -4.28 -13.08
CA ASN A 111 -9.95 -5.01 -14.30
C ASN A 111 -11.30 -4.58 -14.86
N HIS A 112 -11.46 -4.80 -16.15
CA HIS A 112 -12.74 -4.77 -16.81
C HIS A 112 -13.29 -6.19 -16.90
N THR A 113 -14.59 -6.35 -16.70
CA THR A 113 -15.33 -7.60 -16.94
C THR A 113 -16.47 -7.31 -17.89
N ILE A 114 -16.60 -8.12 -18.93
CA ILE A 114 -17.80 -8.20 -19.75
C ILE A 114 -18.39 -9.59 -19.59
N GLY A 115 -19.71 -9.69 -19.46
CA GLY A 115 -20.37 -10.98 -19.27
C GLY A 115 -21.87 -10.90 -19.37
N GLU A 116 -22.51 -12.06 -19.45
CA GLU A 116 -23.97 -12.19 -19.44
C GLU A 116 -24.52 -11.98 -18.03
N LEU A 117 -25.67 -11.32 -17.92
CA LEU A 117 -26.42 -11.11 -16.67
C LEU A 117 -26.66 -12.41 -15.88
N THR A 118 -26.81 -13.52 -16.58
CA THR A 118 -27.16 -14.84 -16.03
C THR A 118 -25.93 -15.67 -15.64
N GLY A 119 -24.72 -15.13 -15.75
CA GLY A 119 -23.53 -15.70 -15.12
C GLY A 119 -22.84 -16.85 -15.86
N GLY A 120 -23.06 -17.01 -17.17
CA GLY A 120 -22.49 -18.12 -17.92
C GLY A 120 -21.10 -17.88 -18.50
N ASN A 121 -20.89 -16.74 -19.14
CA ASN A 121 -19.64 -16.46 -19.85
C ASN A 121 -19.18 -15.02 -19.56
N TYR A 122 -17.99 -14.88 -19.00
CA TYR A 122 -17.40 -13.56 -18.76
C TYR A 122 -15.93 -13.54 -19.14
N GLU A 123 -15.49 -12.43 -19.72
CA GLU A 123 -14.07 -12.15 -19.94
C GLU A 123 -13.61 -11.09 -18.94
N ARG A 124 -12.44 -11.32 -18.35
CA ARG A 124 -11.81 -10.41 -17.39
C ARG A 124 -10.46 -9.93 -17.89
N THR A 125 -10.29 -8.63 -18.02
CA THR A 125 -9.12 -8.00 -18.59
C THR A 125 -8.44 -7.09 -17.55
N PRO A 126 -7.18 -7.37 -17.12
CA PRO A 126 -6.41 -6.46 -16.30
C PRO A 126 -6.20 -5.11 -16.99
N LEU A 127 -6.31 -4.01 -16.23
CA LEU A 127 -6.19 -2.65 -16.75
C LEU A 127 -4.89 -1.98 -16.32
N ARG A 128 -4.37 -1.11 -17.20
CA ARG A 128 -3.23 -0.24 -16.93
C ARG A 128 -3.65 1.22 -16.89
N ALA A 129 -3.28 1.91 -15.80
CA ALA A 129 -3.56 3.34 -15.65
C ALA A 129 -2.83 4.17 -16.71
N GLY A 130 -3.54 5.11 -17.33
CA GLY A 130 -3.03 5.97 -18.40
C GLY A 130 -3.00 5.32 -19.78
N GLU A 131 -3.47 4.06 -19.92
CA GLU A 131 -3.42 3.32 -21.19
C GLU A 131 -4.81 2.93 -21.70
N VAL A 132 -4.87 2.61 -22.99
CA VAL A 132 -6.01 1.92 -23.62
C VAL A 132 -5.69 0.43 -23.71
N THR A 133 -6.38 -0.37 -22.92
CA THR A 133 -6.26 -1.83 -22.96
C THR A 133 -7.25 -2.38 -23.98
N ARG A 134 -6.83 -3.36 -24.77
CA ARG A 134 -7.69 -4.08 -25.73
C ARG A 134 -7.94 -5.50 -25.20
N SER A 135 -9.17 -5.93 -25.31
CA SER A 135 -9.61 -7.27 -24.93
C SER A 135 -10.43 -7.89 -26.03
N GLN A 136 -10.13 -9.14 -26.35
CA GLN A 136 -10.98 -9.92 -27.24
C GLN A 136 -12.07 -10.58 -26.41
N PHE A 137 -13.30 -10.45 -26.85
CA PHE A 137 -14.48 -11.06 -26.26
C PHE A 137 -15.22 -11.86 -27.33
N VAL A 138 -15.63 -13.08 -26.98
CA VAL A 138 -16.38 -13.97 -27.86
C VAL A 138 -17.74 -14.24 -27.23
N PRO A 139 -18.80 -13.50 -27.60
CA PRO A 139 -20.17 -13.82 -27.19
C PRO A 139 -20.54 -15.25 -27.58
N THR A 140 -21.01 -16.03 -26.64
CA THR A 140 -21.53 -17.39 -26.89
C THR A 140 -23.01 -17.38 -27.19
N THR A 141 -23.70 -16.31 -26.84
CA THR A 141 -25.11 -16.04 -27.14
C THR A 141 -25.24 -14.64 -27.76
N GLN A 142 -26.33 -14.41 -28.50
CA GLN A 142 -26.71 -13.06 -28.91
C GLN A 142 -27.52 -12.42 -27.80
N GLY A 143 -27.31 -11.13 -27.55
CA GLY A 143 -28.11 -10.41 -26.57
C GLY A 143 -27.34 -9.37 -25.77
N LEU A 144 -27.81 -9.15 -24.55
CA LEU A 144 -27.35 -8.08 -23.67
C LEU A 144 -26.24 -8.55 -22.74
N PHE A 145 -25.21 -7.72 -22.63
CA PHE A 145 -24.04 -7.97 -21.80
C PHE A 145 -23.79 -6.81 -20.84
N ASP A 146 -23.40 -7.14 -19.62
CA ASP A 146 -22.96 -6.19 -18.62
C ASP A 146 -21.50 -5.78 -18.85
N SER A 147 -21.20 -4.52 -18.60
CA SER A 147 -19.84 -4.02 -18.49
C SER A 147 -19.56 -3.64 -17.04
N ALA A 148 -18.47 -4.12 -16.46
CA ALA A 148 -18.11 -3.77 -15.11
C ALA A 148 -16.62 -3.44 -14.97
N ILE A 149 -16.32 -2.39 -14.21
CA ILE A 149 -14.97 -2.08 -13.76
C ILE A 149 -14.86 -2.54 -12.29
N ASN A 150 -13.98 -3.49 -12.05
CA ASN A 150 -13.69 -3.98 -10.71
C ASN A 150 -12.46 -3.28 -10.15
N VAL A 151 -12.55 -2.87 -8.89
CA VAL A 151 -11.45 -2.29 -8.12
C VAL A 151 -11.24 -3.16 -6.89
N TYR A 152 -10.02 -3.64 -6.69
CA TYR A 152 -9.65 -4.44 -5.52
C TYR A 152 -8.57 -3.73 -4.72
N ALA A 153 -8.76 -3.71 -3.40
CA ALA A 153 -7.79 -3.22 -2.44
C ALA A 153 -6.92 -4.38 -1.91
N PHE A 154 -5.62 -4.18 -1.90
CA PHE A 154 -4.62 -5.12 -1.42
C PHE A 154 -3.78 -4.52 -0.31
N PHE A 155 -3.37 -5.36 0.65
CA PHE A 155 -2.38 -4.97 1.62
C PHE A 155 -1.03 -4.72 0.94
N ARG A 156 -0.43 -3.57 1.24
CA ARG A 156 0.88 -3.18 0.72
C ARG A 156 2.03 -3.94 1.38
N GLY A 157 1.87 -4.28 2.65
CA GLY A 157 2.92 -4.66 3.58
C GLY A 157 3.48 -3.46 4.33
N GLY A 158 3.89 -3.68 5.58
CA GLY A 158 4.32 -2.64 6.50
C GLY A 158 3.18 -1.71 6.96
N ALA A 159 3.54 -0.56 7.51
CA ALA A 159 2.58 0.47 7.90
C ALA A 159 1.95 1.12 6.66
N MET A 160 0.63 1.27 6.70
CA MET A 160 -0.14 1.87 5.61
C MET A 160 -0.81 3.17 6.06
N GLU A 161 -1.01 4.07 5.11
CA GLU A 161 -1.78 5.32 5.26
C GLU A 161 -3.12 5.22 4.57
N SER A 162 -4.11 5.92 5.10
CA SER A 162 -5.44 5.99 4.50
C SER A 162 -5.38 6.64 3.11
N ILE A 163 -6.25 6.17 2.21
CA ILE A 163 -6.59 6.91 0.98
C ILE A 163 -7.78 7.79 1.32
N PRO A 164 -7.65 9.13 1.33
CA PRO A 164 -8.79 10.02 1.50
C PRO A 164 -9.78 9.85 0.33
N ALA A 165 -10.99 10.39 0.46
CA ALA A 165 -11.97 10.36 -0.63
C ALA A 165 -11.33 10.91 -1.92
N THR A 166 -11.06 10.03 -2.89
CA THR A 166 -10.28 10.32 -4.09
C THR A 166 -11.05 9.86 -5.31
N SER A 167 -11.30 10.78 -6.25
CA SER A 167 -11.83 10.41 -7.56
C SER A 167 -10.71 9.81 -8.41
N LEU A 168 -10.92 8.62 -8.93
CA LEU A 168 -10.05 7.98 -9.89
C LEU A 168 -10.44 8.31 -11.36
N GLY A 169 -11.47 9.15 -11.52
CA GLY A 169 -11.94 9.61 -12.81
C GLY A 169 -12.94 8.66 -13.47
N THR A 170 -13.12 8.81 -14.76
CA THR A 170 -14.06 8.02 -15.56
C THR A 170 -13.29 7.12 -16.51
N LEU A 171 -13.49 5.81 -16.38
CA LEU A 171 -13.04 4.83 -17.34
C LEU A 171 -14.05 4.72 -18.47
N GLU A 172 -13.58 4.58 -19.70
CA GLU A 172 -14.45 4.45 -20.88
C GLU A 172 -14.24 3.09 -21.55
N VAL A 173 -15.33 2.43 -21.88
CA VAL A 173 -15.36 1.12 -22.57
C VAL A 173 -16.14 1.25 -23.86
N TRP A 174 -15.55 0.78 -24.95
CA TRP A 174 -16.24 0.78 -26.25
C TRP A 174 -15.86 -0.44 -27.08
N SER A 175 -16.80 -0.86 -27.91
CA SER A 175 -16.57 -1.86 -28.93
C SER A 175 -15.89 -1.24 -30.14
N GLN A 176 -15.01 -2.00 -30.79
CA GLN A 176 -14.38 -1.54 -32.02
C GLN A 176 -15.39 -1.35 -33.16
N SER A 177 -16.47 -2.13 -33.17
CA SER A 177 -17.57 -2.01 -34.13
C SER A 177 -18.50 -0.80 -33.87
N ASP A 178 -18.42 -0.20 -32.65
CA ASP A 178 -19.23 0.97 -32.25
C ASP A 178 -18.39 1.99 -31.47
N ALA A 179 -17.26 2.38 -32.03
CA ALA A 179 -16.24 3.20 -31.33
C ALA A 179 -16.72 4.61 -30.94
N GLY A 180 -17.80 5.10 -31.54
CA GLY A 180 -18.41 6.40 -31.24
C GLY A 180 -19.23 6.40 -29.95
N ASN A 181 -19.68 5.25 -29.48
CA ASN A 181 -20.56 5.10 -28.33
C ASN A 181 -19.83 4.41 -27.17
N ARG A 182 -19.60 5.15 -26.08
CA ARG A 182 -18.80 4.68 -24.96
C ARG A 182 -19.64 4.49 -23.70
N VAL A 183 -19.47 3.35 -23.06
CA VAL A 183 -19.95 3.10 -21.69
C VAL A 183 -18.96 3.73 -20.72
N ARG A 184 -19.44 4.49 -19.74
CA ARG A 184 -18.64 5.19 -18.76
C ARG A 184 -18.77 4.57 -17.40
N HIS A 185 -17.65 4.50 -16.67
CA HIS A 185 -17.60 4.03 -15.30
C HIS A 185 -16.90 5.07 -14.46
N THR A 186 -17.64 5.82 -13.65
CA THR A 186 -17.05 6.78 -12.71
C THR A 186 -16.66 6.04 -11.43
N VAL A 187 -15.41 6.20 -11.01
CA VAL A 187 -14.85 5.47 -9.86
C VAL A 187 -14.25 6.44 -8.86
N SER A 188 -14.66 6.33 -7.60
CA SER A 188 -14.01 6.95 -6.45
C SER A 188 -13.64 5.90 -5.41
N VAL A 189 -12.60 6.17 -4.62
CA VAL A 189 -12.14 5.29 -3.54
C VAL A 189 -11.86 6.10 -2.28
N GLN A 190 -12.19 5.49 -1.14
CA GLN A 190 -11.81 5.94 0.19
C GLN A 190 -11.44 4.72 1.02
N LEU A 191 -10.19 4.61 1.44
CA LEU A 191 -9.74 3.52 2.30
C LEU A 191 -9.23 4.09 3.61
N THR A 192 -9.92 3.81 4.70
CA THR A 192 -9.50 4.22 6.04
C THR A 192 -8.62 3.14 6.64
N VAL A 193 -7.38 3.48 6.96
CA VAL A 193 -6.45 2.62 7.71
C VAL A 193 -6.31 3.23 9.10
N PRO A 194 -6.85 2.61 10.17
CA PRO A 194 -6.75 3.15 11.52
C PRO A 194 -5.29 3.23 11.97
N VAL A 195 -4.88 4.37 12.48
CA VAL A 195 -3.61 4.51 13.18
C VAL A 195 -3.78 3.92 14.57
N LEU A 196 -3.04 2.85 14.85
CA LEU A 196 -3.02 2.22 16.16
C LEU A 196 -1.90 2.83 16.99
N THR A 197 -2.17 3.05 18.28
CA THR A 197 -1.20 3.59 19.23
C THR A 197 -0.80 2.54 20.25
N CYS A 198 0.44 2.59 20.72
CA CYS A 198 0.92 1.79 21.83
C CYS A 198 0.89 2.61 23.13
N THR A 199 0.84 1.94 24.27
CA THR A 199 0.92 2.59 25.58
C THR A 199 2.34 2.43 26.13
N LEU A 200 2.99 3.53 26.46
CA LEU A 200 4.25 3.53 27.22
C LEU A 200 3.97 3.50 28.72
N SER A 201 4.70 2.69 29.46
CA SER A 201 4.64 2.66 30.91
C SER A 201 5.82 3.44 31.51
N ALA A 202 5.55 4.16 32.58
CA ALA A 202 6.63 4.80 33.35
C ALA A 202 7.63 3.76 33.86
N ALA A 203 8.91 4.08 33.82
CA ALA A 203 9.99 3.25 34.32
C ALA A 203 10.84 4.03 35.35
N SER A 204 11.31 3.34 36.37
CA SER A 204 12.34 3.86 37.27
C SER A 204 13.51 2.87 37.30
N HIS A 205 14.71 3.41 37.38
CA HIS A 205 15.93 2.62 37.44
C HIS A 205 16.90 3.21 38.46
N THR A 206 17.52 2.38 39.29
CA THR A 206 18.46 2.80 40.29
C THR A 206 19.85 2.27 39.92
N LEU A 207 20.84 3.15 39.89
CA LEU A 207 22.24 2.79 39.73
C LEU A 207 22.85 2.46 41.10
N ASP A 208 23.78 1.51 41.10
CA ASP A 208 24.57 1.19 42.31
C ASP A 208 25.41 2.38 42.74
N ASP A 209 25.71 2.42 44.03
CA ASP A 209 26.62 3.44 44.60
C ASP A 209 27.97 3.47 43.90
N VAL A 210 28.52 4.68 43.73
CA VAL A 210 29.80 4.90 43.09
C VAL A 210 30.76 5.63 44.03
N SER A 211 32.01 5.19 44.09
CA SER A 211 33.04 5.89 44.83
C SER A 211 33.57 7.08 44.03
N ALA A 212 34.03 8.13 44.75
CA ALA A 212 34.66 9.29 44.15
C ALA A 212 35.87 8.95 43.26
N ASN A 213 36.63 7.90 43.63
CA ASN A 213 37.77 7.43 42.85
C ASN A 213 37.42 6.90 41.45
N ALA A 214 36.22 6.38 41.28
CA ALA A 214 35.76 5.93 39.98
C ALA A 214 35.30 7.08 39.05
N LEU A 215 35.26 8.32 39.58
CA LEU A 215 34.88 9.55 38.88
C LEU A 215 35.90 10.65 39.12
N ALA A 216 37.19 10.31 38.99
CA ALA A 216 38.30 11.19 39.37
C ALA A 216 38.43 12.44 38.47
N SER A 217 38.19 12.28 37.18
CA SER A 217 38.34 13.32 36.15
C SER A 217 37.03 13.65 35.45
N ALA A 218 36.87 14.89 35.02
CA ALA A 218 35.73 15.28 34.19
C ALA A 218 35.68 14.42 32.93
N GLY A 219 34.50 13.88 32.65
CA GLY A 219 34.27 12.94 31.54
C GLY A 219 34.32 11.45 31.92
N ASP A 220 34.83 11.12 33.14
CA ASP A 220 34.79 9.73 33.61
C ASP A 220 33.36 9.25 33.75
N THR A 221 33.15 7.97 33.44
CA THR A 221 31.85 7.31 33.57
C THR A 221 31.94 6.07 34.44
N ALA A 222 30.87 5.76 35.18
CA ALA A 222 30.85 4.63 36.08
C ALA A 222 29.42 4.05 36.24
N ARG A 223 29.35 2.79 36.70
CA ARG A 223 28.10 2.08 37.04
C ARG A 223 27.10 2.05 35.87
N GLU A 224 27.57 1.68 34.68
CA GLU A 224 26.73 1.50 33.55
C GLU A 224 25.75 0.31 33.79
N SER A 225 24.47 0.56 33.68
CA SER A 225 23.42 -0.44 33.95
C SER A 225 22.28 -0.31 32.94
N ALA A 226 21.85 -1.46 32.38
CA ALA A 226 20.79 -1.53 31.42
C ALA A 226 19.41 -1.54 32.09
N PHE A 227 18.44 -0.90 31.45
CA PHE A 227 17.03 -0.94 31.83
C PHE A 227 16.11 -0.87 30.58
N GLY A 228 14.81 -1.09 30.77
CA GLY A 228 13.84 -1.03 29.68
C GLY A 228 12.63 -0.19 30.04
N VAL A 229 12.16 0.60 29.09
CA VAL A 229 10.83 1.21 29.15
C VAL A 229 9.86 0.26 28.47
N SER A 230 8.76 -0.10 29.15
CA SER A 230 7.76 -1.00 28.61
C SER A 230 6.83 -0.28 27.65
N MET A 231 6.63 -0.85 26.46
CA MET A 231 5.65 -0.42 25.47
C MET A 231 4.69 -1.58 25.19
N ASN A 232 3.39 -1.32 25.27
CA ASN A 232 2.34 -2.32 24.99
C ASN A 232 1.52 -1.89 23.76
N CYS A 233 1.56 -2.70 22.71
CA CYS A 233 0.89 -2.43 21.45
C CYS A 233 -0.30 -3.38 21.23
N PRO A 234 -1.48 -2.88 20.81
CA PRO A 234 -2.67 -3.71 20.61
C PRO A 234 -2.56 -4.65 19.42
N SER A 235 -1.68 -4.30 18.46
CA SER A 235 -1.37 -5.13 17.29
C SER A 235 0.11 -5.06 16.94
N ALA A 236 0.58 -5.99 16.11
CA ALA A 236 1.87 -5.88 15.45
C ALA A 236 1.82 -4.81 14.35
N ASN A 237 3.00 -4.40 13.86
CA ASN A 237 3.20 -3.52 12.71
C ASN A 237 2.67 -2.08 12.88
N VAL A 238 2.62 -1.59 14.12
CA VAL A 238 2.50 -0.14 14.34
C VAL A 238 3.89 0.46 14.11
N ASP A 239 4.03 1.40 13.18
CA ASP A 239 5.28 2.11 12.92
C ASP A 239 5.49 3.16 14.03
N VAL A 240 6.57 3.00 14.81
CA VAL A 240 6.82 3.77 16.02
C VAL A 240 8.08 4.59 15.87
N ASP A 241 7.95 5.89 15.99
CA ASP A 241 9.06 6.81 16.19
C ASP A 241 9.11 7.23 17.67
N LEU A 242 10.30 7.31 18.21
CA LEU A 242 10.56 7.70 19.60
C LEU A 242 11.37 9.00 19.64
N SER A 243 11.08 9.80 20.65
CA SER A 243 11.94 10.93 21.03
C SER A 243 12.03 11.02 22.54
N MET A 244 13.14 11.57 23.04
CA MET A 244 13.35 11.75 24.47
C MET A 244 13.73 13.19 24.78
N ALA A 245 13.24 13.68 25.89
CA ALA A 245 13.60 15.00 26.41
C ALA A 245 14.01 14.89 27.88
N ASP A 246 14.94 15.73 28.30
CA ASP A 246 15.23 15.96 29.72
C ASP A 246 14.02 16.67 30.35
N ALA A 247 13.47 16.14 31.44
CA ALA A 247 12.30 16.72 32.11
C ALA A 247 12.65 18.02 32.87
N ASN A 248 13.94 18.24 33.23
CA ASN A 248 14.40 19.34 34.08
C ASN A 248 15.18 20.41 33.32
N ALA A 249 15.56 20.16 32.07
CA ALA A 249 16.28 21.14 31.24
C ALA A 249 15.93 21.03 29.76
N ALA A 250 15.49 22.11 29.15
CA ALA A 250 15.29 22.16 27.69
C ALA A 250 16.66 22.24 26.98
N GLY A 251 16.82 21.43 25.91
CA GLY A 251 17.99 21.53 25.02
C GLY A 251 19.24 20.82 25.48
N GLY A 252 19.16 19.92 26.48
CA GLY A 252 20.27 19.05 26.87
C GLY A 252 20.74 18.20 25.68
N THR A 253 22.05 18.02 25.53
CA THR A 253 22.66 17.19 24.49
C THR A 253 23.45 16.04 25.12
N ASN A 254 23.81 15.05 24.31
CA ASN A 254 24.63 13.91 24.73
C ASN A 254 24.05 13.06 25.86
N GLY A 255 22.70 13.00 25.99
CA GLY A 255 22.04 12.14 26.97
C GLY A 255 22.23 12.49 28.44
N VAL A 256 22.79 13.65 28.75
CA VAL A 256 23.06 14.08 30.11
C VAL A 256 21.85 14.75 30.72
N LEU A 257 21.33 14.15 31.78
CA LEU A 257 20.16 14.66 32.50
C LEU A 257 20.53 15.74 33.49
N ALA A 258 19.81 16.84 33.50
CA ALA A 258 19.89 17.82 34.57
C ALA A 258 19.48 17.19 35.90
N LEU A 259 20.05 17.71 37.00
CA LEU A 259 19.70 17.21 38.31
C LEU A 259 18.24 17.52 38.65
N ALA A 260 17.50 16.47 38.94
CA ALA A 260 16.12 16.57 39.36
C ALA A 260 15.98 16.97 40.84
N ALA A 261 14.79 17.39 41.25
CA ALA A 261 14.50 17.78 42.64
C ALA A 261 14.85 16.66 43.62
N GLY A 262 15.51 17.03 44.72
CA GLY A 262 16.03 16.12 45.75
C GLY A 262 17.40 15.52 45.44
N SER A 263 18.07 15.95 44.36
CA SER A 263 19.50 15.71 44.20
C SER A 263 20.32 16.56 45.19
N THR A 264 21.29 15.95 45.82
CA THR A 264 22.20 16.63 46.80
C THR A 264 23.67 16.52 46.38
N ALA A 265 23.98 15.63 45.45
CA ALA A 265 25.34 15.50 44.90
C ALA A 265 25.68 16.65 43.96
N GLY A 266 26.98 16.98 43.87
CA GLY A 266 27.52 17.96 42.93
C GLY A 266 28.59 17.34 42.03
N GLY A 267 28.79 17.90 40.85
CA GLY A 267 29.85 17.48 39.94
C GLY A 267 29.62 16.10 39.26
N VAL A 268 28.43 15.54 39.37
CA VAL A 268 28.06 14.27 38.73
C VAL A 268 26.60 14.34 38.24
N GLN A 269 26.33 13.76 37.09
CA GLN A 269 24.98 13.65 36.50
C GLN A 269 24.78 12.25 35.97
N ILE A 270 23.53 11.94 35.60
CA ILE A 270 23.15 10.68 34.94
C ILE A 270 23.22 10.92 33.43
N GLN A 271 23.85 10.01 32.71
CA GLN A 271 23.86 9.96 31.26
C GLN A 271 23.04 8.75 30.78
N LEU A 272 22.11 8.99 29.86
CA LEU A 272 21.33 7.95 29.19
C LEU A 272 21.95 7.61 27.83
N LEU A 273 22.01 6.30 27.56
CA LEU A 273 22.45 5.77 26.27
C LEU A 273 21.37 4.93 25.64
N GLN A 274 21.36 4.93 24.31
CA GLN A 274 20.57 4.04 23.48
C GLN A 274 21.50 3.37 22.48
N ALA A 275 21.44 2.05 22.36
CA ALA A 275 22.35 1.26 21.51
C ALA A 275 23.85 1.61 21.70
N GLY A 276 24.24 1.89 22.94
CA GLY A 276 25.62 2.24 23.32
C GLY A 276 26.06 3.69 23.02
N ALA A 277 25.21 4.51 22.41
CA ALA A 277 25.48 5.92 22.13
C ALA A 277 24.63 6.84 23.04
N PRO A 278 25.19 8.02 23.48
CA PRO A 278 24.41 9.00 24.22
C PRO A 278 23.12 9.43 23.48
N VAL A 279 21.99 9.43 24.21
CA VAL A 279 20.71 9.86 23.66
C VAL A 279 20.81 11.34 23.23
N GLN A 280 20.32 11.62 22.02
CA GLN A 280 20.21 13.01 21.56
C GLN A 280 18.80 13.52 21.90
N PHE A 281 18.71 14.33 22.98
CA PHE A 281 17.44 14.91 23.43
C PHE A 281 16.84 15.79 22.34
N GLY A 282 15.51 15.70 22.16
CA GLY A 282 14.76 16.42 21.13
C GLY A 282 14.88 15.84 19.73
N SER A 283 15.77 14.88 19.50
CA SER A 283 15.85 14.16 18.21
C SER A 283 14.91 12.97 18.20
N THR A 284 14.30 12.73 17.05
CA THR A 284 13.44 11.57 16.80
C THR A 284 14.26 10.45 16.17
N TRP A 285 14.02 9.21 16.61
CA TRP A 285 14.60 8.02 15.99
C TRP A 285 13.52 6.97 15.73
N SER A 286 13.68 6.15 14.69
CA SER A 286 12.75 5.07 14.41
C SER A 286 13.01 3.90 15.37
N HIS A 287 11.94 3.44 16.04
CA HIS A 287 11.92 2.15 16.75
C HIS A 287 11.63 1.00 15.78
N GLY A 288 11.00 1.32 14.62
CA GLY A 288 10.51 0.36 13.65
C GLY A 288 9.11 -0.15 13.98
N PHE A 289 8.77 -1.30 13.40
CA PHE A 289 7.45 -1.89 13.59
C PHE A 289 7.33 -2.61 14.94
N SER A 290 6.24 -2.31 15.64
CA SER A 290 5.93 -2.95 16.92
C SER A 290 5.64 -4.44 16.78
N LEU A 291 5.90 -5.19 17.83
CA LEU A 291 5.28 -6.50 18.07
C LEU A 291 3.92 -6.29 18.75
N LYS A 292 3.03 -7.27 18.63
CA LYS A 292 1.79 -7.29 19.41
C LYS A 292 2.09 -7.62 20.88
N GLY A 293 1.51 -6.85 21.79
CA GLY A 293 1.67 -7.03 23.24
C GLY A 293 2.82 -6.21 23.81
N VAL A 294 3.35 -6.65 24.94
CA VAL A 294 4.36 -5.95 25.70
C VAL A 294 5.75 -6.22 25.12
N GLN A 295 6.51 -5.15 24.93
CA GLN A 295 7.92 -5.17 24.49
C GLN A 295 8.71 -4.12 25.26
N ALA A 296 10.01 -4.34 25.43
CA ALA A 296 10.90 -3.41 26.11
C ALA A 296 11.66 -2.56 25.10
N ILE A 297 11.72 -1.26 25.36
CA ILE A 297 12.62 -0.32 24.65
C ILE A 297 13.88 -0.22 25.51
N PRO A 298 15.02 -0.77 25.05
CA PRO A 298 16.24 -0.85 25.87
C PRO A 298 16.97 0.48 25.94
N PHE A 299 17.41 0.82 27.15
CA PHE A 299 18.29 1.93 27.45
C PHE A 299 19.39 1.49 28.42
N THR A 300 20.42 2.33 28.55
CA THR A 300 21.43 2.18 29.55
C THR A 300 21.58 3.51 30.28
N ALA A 301 21.80 3.48 31.59
CA ALA A 301 22.12 4.65 32.40
C ALA A 301 23.49 4.48 33.06
N ARG A 302 24.21 5.59 33.23
CA ARG A 302 25.47 5.61 33.94
C ARG A 302 25.71 6.97 34.57
N TYR A 303 26.60 7.00 35.58
CA TYR A 303 27.13 8.27 36.09
C TYR A 303 28.14 8.88 35.12
N LEU A 304 28.07 10.18 34.98
CA LEU A 304 29.03 11.00 34.22
C LEU A 304 29.58 12.10 35.11
N ARG A 305 30.90 12.18 35.22
CA ARG A 305 31.63 13.23 35.97
C ARG A 305 31.61 14.55 35.18
N MET A 306 31.05 15.59 35.82
CA MET A 306 30.99 16.95 35.29
C MET A 306 32.23 17.77 35.71
N PRO A 307 32.57 18.88 35.02
CA PRO A 307 33.74 19.70 35.35
C PRO A 307 33.70 20.37 36.75
N SER A 308 32.50 20.57 37.32
CA SER A 308 32.36 21.22 38.65
C SER A 308 32.86 20.33 39.79
N ALA A 309 33.10 20.89 40.99
CA ALA A 309 33.59 20.14 42.13
C ALA A 309 32.68 18.96 42.50
N LEU A 310 33.30 17.82 42.84
CA LEU A 310 32.57 16.62 43.26
C LEU A 310 32.09 16.79 44.71
N VAL A 311 30.80 16.65 44.94
CA VAL A 311 30.18 16.68 46.27
C VAL A 311 29.39 15.38 46.44
N PRO A 312 29.65 14.60 47.50
CA PRO A 312 28.89 13.41 47.80
C PRO A 312 27.41 13.70 48.05
N GLY A 313 26.55 12.81 47.61
CA GLY A 313 25.12 12.97 47.79
C GLY A 313 24.31 12.09 46.85
N THR A 314 23.00 12.34 46.77
CA THR A 314 22.05 11.63 45.88
C THR A 314 21.99 12.33 44.53
N VAL A 315 22.02 11.55 43.45
CA VAL A 315 21.85 12.01 42.08
C VAL A 315 20.52 11.49 41.57
N LYS A 316 19.68 12.37 41.03
CA LYS A 316 18.43 12.04 40.35
C LYS A 316 18.36 12.72 39.01
N GLY A 317 17.87 12.02 37.98
CA GLY A 317 17.59 12.57 36.66
C GLY A 317 16.26 12.04 36.17
N GLU A 318 15.55 12.84 35.41
CA GLU A 318 14.23 12.48 34.85
C GLU A 318 14.20 12.82 33.37
N ALA A 319 13.59 11.89 32.60
CA ALA A 319 13.40 12.06 31.16
C ALA A 319 11.96 11.75 30.76
N VAL A 320 11.47 12.42 29.72
CA VAL A 320 10.19 12.14 29.08
C VAL A 320 10.45 11.41 27.77
N LEU A 321 9.96 10.16 27.66
CA LEU A 321 9.95 9.40 26.42
C LEU A 321 8.61 9.59 25.72
N THR A 322 8.64 10.06 24.47
CA THR A 322 7.45 10.27 23.64
C THR A 322 7.48 9.30 22.47
N ALA A 323 6.34 8.65 22.20
CA ALA A 323 6.13 7.82 21.02
C ALA A 323 5.17 8.52 20.05
N THR A 324 5.55 8.52 18.77
CA THR A 324 4.72 8.99 17.66
C THR A 324 4.45 7.80 16.74
N TYR A 325 3.24 7.67 16.26
CA TYR A 325 2.79 6.52 15.49
C TYR A 325 2.42 6.94 14.06
N ARG A 326 2.71 6.04 13.12
CA ARG A 326 2.39 6.27 11.70
C ARG A 326 1.63 5.10 11.11
#